data_e0393182513ef4888587bcbb9d9ef378
#
_entry.id   e0393182513ef4888587bcbb9d9ef378
#
_cell.length_a   1.000
_cell.length_b   1.000
_cell.length_c   1.000
_cell.angle_alpha   90.00
_cell.angle_beta   90.00
_cell.angle_gamma   90.00
#
_symmetry.space_group_name_H-M   'P 1'
#
loop_
_entity.id
_entity.type
_entity.pdbx_description
1 polymer ?
#
loop_
_entity_poly.entity_id
_entity_poly.type
_entity_poly.pdbx_seq_one_letter_code
_entity_poly.pdbx_strand_id
1 'polypeptide(L)'
;MENFGSFYKDYRKTLFNYLLRMTGDYYLAGDIMQESFTRYLEKYKGLLPNASLLFTIARNALFDHSRVQKRSTQLEQDPIDCTDSQEYGVMVKQEYRRVLAALQGLKTDERDILALAISDGISYRDIASIAGISVENVKVKVHRTRLKLKKILQRGDKS
;
A
#
# COMPACT_ATOMS: atom_id res chain seq x y z
N MET A 1 -6.86 17.39 -19.05
CA MET A 1 -7.73 16.20 -19.06
C MET A 1 -7.07 14.98 -19.64
N GLU A 2 -6.39 15.11 -20.75
CA GLU A 2 -5.63 14.00 -21.33
C GLU A 2 -4.57 13.47 -20.36
N ASN A 3 -3.95 14.35 -19.59
CA ASN A 3 -2.91 13.98 -18.62
C ASN A 3 -3.43 13.17 -17.46
N PHE A 4 -4.69 13.39 -17.02
CA PHE A 4 -5.24 12.62 -15.91
C PHE A 4 -5.56 11.19 -16.31
N GLY A 5 -6.13 10.98 -17.49
CA GLY A 5 -6.42 9.62 -17.97
C GLY A 5 -5.17 8.76 -18.10
N SER A 6 -4.10 9.34 -18.61
CA SER A 6 -2.80 8.66 -18.70
C SER A 6 -2.21 8.39 -17.32
N PHE A 7 -2.28 9.38 -16.43
CA PHE A 7 -1.81 9.27 -15.05
C PHE A 7 -2.56 8.17 -14.31
N TYR A 8 -3.88 8.10 -14.45
CA TYR A 8 -4.70 7.05 -13.86
C TYR A 8 -4.26 5.66 -14.36
N LYS A 9 -4.10 5.50 -15.65
CA LYS A 9 -3.64 4.23 -16.24
C LYS A 9 -2.26 3.82 -15.71
N ASP A 10 -1.36 4.79 -15.60
CA ASP A 10 0.01 4.52 -15.18
C ASP A 10 0.11 4.13 -13.70
N TYR A 11 -0.72 4.71 -12.85
CA TYR A 11 -0.55 4.55 -11.40
C TYR A 11 -1.62 3.72 -10.70
N ARG A 12 -2.74 3.39 -11.37
CA ARG A 12 -3.80 2.63 -10.70
C ARG A 12 -3.32 1.29 -10.15
N LYS A 13 -2.53 0.58 -10.92
CA LYS A 13 -2.00 -0.73 -10.50
C LYS A 13 -0.97 -0.58 -9.40
N THR A 14 -0.06 0.38 -9.55
CA THR A 14 0.97 0.65 -8.55
C THR A 14 0.35 1.04 -7.21
N LEU A 15 -0.63 1.93 -7.25
CA LEU A 15 -1.34 2.38 -6.05
C LEU A 15 -2.13 1.23 -5.43
N PHE A 16 -2.85 0.46 -6.24
CA PHE A 16 -3.59 -0.71 -5.77
C PHE A 16 -2.66 -1.69 -5.06
N ASN A 17 -1.52 -1.99 -5.66
CA ASN A 17 -0.57 -2.93 -5.07
C ASN A 17 0.00 -2.42 -3.74
N TYR A 18 0.30 -1.12 -3.65
CA TYR A 18 0.71 -0.52 -2.39
C TYR A 18 -0.36 -0.71 -1.31
N LEU A 19 -1.60 -0.39 -1.63
CA LEU A 19 -2.72 -0.50 -0.69
C LEU A 19 -2.98 -1.97 -0.31
N LEU A 20 -2.84 -2.88 -1.25
CA LEU A 20 -2.98 -4.30 -0.97
C LEU A 20 -1.90 -4.80 0.00
N ARG A 21 -0.66 -4.35 -0.17
CA ARG A 21 0.43 -4.68 0.75
C ARG A 21 0.17 -4.13 2.15
N MET A 22 -0.46 -2.97 2.23
CA MET A 22 -0.78 -2.35 3.52
C MET A 22 -1.94 -3.01 4.23
N THR A 23 -2.98 -3.39 3.50
CA THR A 23 -4.24 -3.88 4.09
C THR A 23 -4.36 -5.39 4.10
N GLY A 24 -3.75 -6.06 3.14
CA GLY A 24 -3.99 -7.48 2.91
C GLY A 24 -5.39 -7.79 2.40
N ASP A 25 -6.17 -6.76 2.06
CA ASP A 25 -7.58 -6.86 1.73
C ASP A 25 -7.82 -6.29 0.34
N TYR A 26 -8.16 -7.16 -0.59
CA TYR A 26 -8.37 -6.80 -1.98
C TYR A 26 -9.46 -5.75 -2.17
N TYR A 27 -10.61 -5.95 -1.53
CA TYR A 27 -11.76 -5.06 -1.69
C TYR A 27 -11.49 -3.68 -1.05
N LEU A 28 -10.92 -3.68 0.14
CA LEU A 28 -10.56 -2.43 0.81
C LEU A 28 -9.50 -1.66 0.03
N ALA A 29 -8.51 -2.34 -0.50
CA ALA A 29 -7.48 -1.71 -1.33
C ALA A 29 -8.10 -1.04 -2.56
N GLY A 30 -9.04 -1.72 -3.23
CA GLY A 30 -9.75 -1.16 -4.38
C GLY A 30 -10.58 0.06 -4.01
N ASP A 31 -11.29 0.00 -2.91
CA ASP A 31 -12.11 1.11 -2.43
C ASP A 31 -11.27 2.34 -2.09
N ILE A 32 -10.17 2.15 -1.38
CA ILE A 32 -9.27 3.27 -1.03
C ILE A 32 -8.61 3.83 -2.29
N MET A 33 -8.25 2.98 -3.24
CA MET A 33 -7.68 3.43 -4.50
C MET A 33 -8.66 4.37 -5.24
N GLN A 34 -9.91 3.97 -5.40
CA GLN A 34 -10.91 4.79 -6.07
C GLN A 34 -11.17 6.09 -5.33
N GLU A 35 -11.30 6.04 -4.02
CA GLU A 35 -11.45 7.22 -3.19
C GLU A 35 -10.26 8.17 -3.34
N SER A 36 -9.07 7.63 -3.40
CA SER A 36 -7.84 8.43 -3.54
C SER A 36 -7.78 9.18 -4.86
N PHE A 37 -8.11 8.51 -5.97
CA PHE A 37 -8.16 9.16 -7.28
C PHE A 37 -9.26 10.21 -7.34
N THR A 38 -10.41 9.94 -6.74
CA THR A 38 -11.52 10.90 -6.69
C THR A 38 -11.10 12.16 -5.92
N ARG A 39 -10.51 12.00 -4.74
CA ARG A 39 -10.00 13.12 -3.94
C ARG A 39 -8.90 13.89 -4.67
N TYR A 40 -8.01 13.17 -5.32
CA TYR A 40 -6.93 13.77 -6.10
C TYR A 40 -7.51 14.64 -7.22
N LEU A 41 -8.46 14.12 -7.99
CA LEU A 41 -9.09 14.83 -9.08
C LEU A 41 -9.83 16.09 -8.61
N GLU A 42 -10.56 15.99 -7.52
CA GLU A 42 -11.30 17.12 -6.94
C GLU A 42 -10.37 18.25 -6.50
N LYS A 43 -9.24 17.89 -5.86
CA LYS A 43 -8.34 18.88 -5.28
C LYS A 43 -7.33 19.46 -6.25
N TYR A 44 -6.89 18.67 -7.21
CA TYR A 44 -5.74 19.01 -8.04
C TYR A 44 -6.07 19.04 -9.53
N LYS A 45 -7.34 19.17 -9.85
CA LYS A 45 -7.81 19.27 -11.23
C LYS A 45 -7.14 20.46 -11.92
N GLY A 46 -6.51 20.20 -13.07
CA GLY A 46 -5.81 21.23 -13.82
C GLY A 46 -4.35 21.43 -13.47
N LEU A 47 -3.85 20.74 -12.44
CA LEU A 47 -2.42 20.76 -12.11
C LEU A 47 -1.71 19.59 -12.79
N LEU A 48 -0.38 19.71 -12.89
CA LEU A 48 0.44 18.62 -13.43
C LEU A 48 0.32 17.40 -12.52
N PRO A 49 0.19 16.19 -13.10
CA PRO A 49 0.10 14.97 -12.31
C PRO A 49 1.30 14.79 -11.42
N ASN A 50 1.06 14.36 -10.17
CA ASN A 50 2.08 14.18 -9.16
C ASN A 50 1.81 12.92 -8.35
N ALA A 51 2.64 11.90 -8.55
CA ALA A 51 2.50 10.62 -7.87
C ALA A 51 2.65 10.74 -6.36
N SER A 52 3.56 11.58 -5.88
CA SER A 52 3.76 11.79 -4.44
C SER A 52 2.49 12.32 -3.77
N LEU A 53 1.78 13.25 -4.40
CA LEU A 53 0.51 13.76 -3.88
C LEU A 53 -0.55 12.67 -3.85
N LEU A 54 -0.65 11.87 -4.91
CA LEU A 54 -1.60 10.77 -4.98
C LEU A 54 -1.37 9.77 -3.84
N PHE A 55 -0.11 9.35 -3.65
CA PHE A 55 0.23 8.39 -2.59
C PHE A 55 0.03 8.99 -1.20
N THR A 56 0.27 10.29 -1.03
CA THR A 56 -0.02 10.97 0.24
C THR A 56 -1.52 10.93 0.55
N ILE A 57 -2.36 11.21 -0.44
CA ILE A 57 -3.82 11.15 -0.28
C ILE A 57 -4.25 9.72 0.08
N ALA A 58 -3.73 8.73 -0.62
CA ALA A 58 -4.07 7.33 -0.38
C ALA A 58 -3.63 6.87 1.02
N ARG A 59 -2.44 7.27 1.42
CA ARG A 59 -1.90 6.95 2.74
C ARG A 59 -2.77 7.55 3.85
N ASN A 60 -3.19 8.80 3.69
CA ASN A 60 -4.09 9.46 4.64
C ASN A 60 -5.45 8.77 4.70
N ALA A 61 -6.02 8.41 3.54
CA ALA A 61 -7.28 7.67 3.48
C ALA A 61 -7.18 6.32 4.16
N LEU A 62 -6.07 5.61 3.95
CA LEU A 62 -5.80 4.33 4.57
C LEU A 62 -5.76 4.45 6.10
N PHE A 63 -5.06 5.43 6.62
CA PHE A 63 -4.95 5.62 8.06
C PHE A 63 -6.28 6.06 8.68
N ASP A 64 -7.08 6.85 7.97
CA ASP A 64 -8.44 7.22 8.40
C ASP A 64 -9.34 5.98 8.49
N HIS A 65 -9.28 5.09 7.50
CA HIS A 65 -10.00 3.81 7.53
C HIS A 65 -9.57 2.96 8.73
N SER A 66 -8.28 2.88 8.99
CA SER A 66 -7.75 2.13 10.11
C SER A 66 -8.27 2.66 11.45
N ARG A 67 -8.38 3.97 11.61
CA ARG A 67 -8.93 4.57 12.83
C ARG A 67 -10.40 4.24 13.02
N VAL A 68 -11.19 4.31 11.96
CA VAL A 68 -12.62 4.00 11.99
C VAL A 68 -12.85 2.54 12.35
N GLN A 69 -12.07 1.62 11.76
CA GLN A 69 -12.18 0.20 12.05
C GLN A 69 -11.80 -0.13 13.49
N LYS A 70 -10.78 0.51 14.03
CA LYS A 70 -10.40 0.31 15.44
C LYS A 70 -11.48 0.76 16.41
N ARG A 71 -12.30 1.74 16.03
CA ARG A 71 -13.42 2.21 16.85
C ARG A 71 -14.65 1.30 16.74
N SER A 72 -14.85 0.67 15.60
CA SER A 72 -16.06 -0.13 15.34
C SER A 72 -15.87 -1.61 15.56
N THR A 73 -14.68 -2.10 15.58
CA THR A 73 -14.39 -3.52 15.62
C THR A 73 -13.44 -3.93 16.70
N GLN A 74 -13.84 -3.79 17.84
CA GLN A 74 -13.60 -4.91 18.74
C GLN A 74 -14.50 -6.11 18.35
N LEU A 75 -15.11 -6.07 17.17
CA LEU A 75 -16.08 -7.04 16.71
C LEU A 75 -15.58 -7.66 15.41
N GLU A 76 -15.19 -8.92 15.52
CA GLU A 76 -14.99 -9.82 14.41
C GLU A 76 -13.87 -9.43 13.44
N GLN A 77 -12.69 -9.90 13.76
CA GLN A 77 -11.66 -10.07 12.76
C GLN A 77 -11.82 -11.44 12.12
N ASP A 78 -12.65 -11.50 11.11
CA ASP A 78 -12.48 -12.58 10.16
C ASP A 78 -11.16 -12.35 9.45
N PRO A 79 -10.26 -13.33 9.46
CA PRO A 79 -9.06 -13.19 8.66
C PRO A 79 -9.50 -13.01 7.22
N ILE A 80 -9.12 -11.87 6.70
CA ILE A 80 -9.48 -11.48 5.36
C ILE A 80 -8.89 -12.48 4.42
N ASP A 81 -9.77 -13.23 3.82
CA ASP A 81 -9.36 -14.23 2.87
C ASP A 81 -9.05 -13.54 1.56
N CYS A 82 -7.77 -13.35 1.33
CA CYS A 82 -7.29 -12.83 0.04
C CYS A 82 -7.60 -13.78 -1.11
N THR A 83 -8.31 -14.89 -0.83
CA THR A 83 -8.58 -15.91 -1.84
C THR A 83 -9.76 -15.59 -2.74
N ASP A 84 -10.57 -14.60 -2.41
CA ASP A 84 -11.84 -14.40 -3.09
C ASP A 84 -11.84 -13.38 -4.20
N SER A 85 -10.71 -12.94 -4.66
CA SER A 85 -10.69 -12.07 -5.81
C SER A 85 -10.58 -12.89 -7.08
N GLN A 86 -11.69 -13.46 -7.50
CA GLN A 86 -11.73 -14.21 -8.76
C GLN A 86 -11.35 -13.35 -9.96
N GLU A 87 -11.42 -12.05 -9.88
CA GLU A 87 -11.00 -11.15 -10.95
C GLU A 87 -9.49 -11.07 -11.11
N TYR A 88 -8.78 -11.20 -10.01
CA TYR A 88 -7.34 -11.44 -10.01
C TYR A 88 -7.04 -12.87 -9.63
N GLY A 89 -8.08 -13.64 -9.52
CA GLY A 89 -8.06 -15.02 -9.06
C GLY A 89 -7.17 -15.90 -9.76
N VAL A 90 -6.90 -15.41 -10.73
CA VAL A 90 -5.97 -16.07 -11.38
C VAL A 90 -4.81 -16.14 -10.50
N MET A 91 -4.63 -15.91 -9.49
CA MET A 91 -3.42 -16.26 -9.14
C MET A 91 -2.61 -15.31 -8.44
N VAL A 92 -3.09 -14.80 -7.46
CA VAL A 92 -2.16 -14.56 -6.39
C VAL A 92 -1.57 -15.91 -6.05
N LYS A 93 -0.48 -16.20 -6.67
CA LYS A 93 0.28 -17.40 -6.39
C LYS A 93 0.42 -17.51 -4.88
N GLN A 94 0.39 -18.72 -4.39
CA GLN A 94 0.55 -19.02 -2.97
C GLN A 94 1.74 -18.26 -2.34
N GLU A 95 2.79 -18.08 -3.12
CA GLU A 95 3.97 -17.30 -2.71
C GLU A 95 3.64 -15.83 -2.42
N TYR A 96 2.80 -15.21 -3.25
CA TYR A 96 2.40 -13.81 -3.06
C TYR A 96 1.53 -13.64 -1.81
N ARG A 97 0.61 -14.58 -1.58
CA ARG A 97 -0.20 -14.59 -0.34
C ARG A 97 0.69 -14.68 0.89
N ARG A 98 1.72 -15.48 0.81
CA ARG A 98 2.69 -15.65 1.88
C ARG A 98 3.44 -14.35 2.16
N VAL A 99 3.84 -13.63 1.11
CA VAL A 99 4.48 -12.32 1.25
C VAL A 99 3.51 -11.32 1.86
N LEU A 100 2.26 -11.27 1.39
CA LEU A 100 1.25 -10.38 1.95
C LEU A 100 1.02 -10.66 3.44
N ALA A 101 0.92 -11.92 3.82
CA ALA A 101 0.77 -12.32 5.22
C ALA A 101 1.98 -11.91 6.06
N ALA A 102 3.18 -12.09 5.52
CA ALA A 102 4.40 -11.69 6.22
C ALA A 102 4.47 -10.16 6.41
N LEU A 103 4.03 -9.40 5.43
CA LEU A 103 3.96 -7.94 5.53
C LEU A 103 3.03 -7.50 6.67
N GLN A 104 1.93 -8.23 6.90
CA GLN A 104 1.02 -7.93 8.01
C GLN A 104 1.67 -8.17 9.37
N GLY A 105 2.74 -8.95 9.43
CA GLY A 105 3.52 -9.16 10.65
C GLY A 105 4.48 -8.02 10.99
N LEU A 106 4.67 -7.07 10.11
CA LEU A 106 5.49 -5.88 10.36
C LEU A 106 4.68 -4.81 11.08
N LYS A 107 5.38 -3.92 11.79
CA LYS A 107 4.73 -2.71 12.32
C LYS A 107 4.22 -1.85 11.17
N THR A 108 3.19 -1.06 11.41
CA THR A 108 2.53 -0.26 10.37
C THR A 108 3.51 0.68 9.65
N ASP A 109 4.36 1.37 10.39
CA ASP A 109 5.34 2.29 9.81
C ASP A 109 6.40 1.57 8.98
N GLU A 110 6.84 0.40 9.43
CA GLU A 110 7.79 -0.44 8.69
C GLU A 110 7.18 -0.97 7.40
N ARG A 111 5.95 -1.47 7.49
CA ARG A 111 5.21 -1.97 6.33
C ARG A 111 5.00 -0.87 5.30
N ASP A 112 4.62 0.34 5.76
CA ASP A 112 4.38 1.49 4.91
C ASP A 112 5.61 1.86 4.07
N ILE A 113 6.75 2.02 4.72
CA ILE A 113 7.99 2.39 4.03
C ILE A 113 8.41 1.32 3.03
N LEU A 114 8.32 0.06 3.42
CA LEU A 114 8.67 -1.04 2.52
C LEU A 114 7.69 -1.14 1.33
N ALA A 115 6.40 -1.02 1.60
CA ALA A 115 5.38 -1.06 0.55
C ALA A 115 5.58 0.07 -0.47
N LEU A 116 5.96 1.26 -0.01
CA LEU A 116 6.30 2.36 -0.90
C LEU A 116 7.59 2.07 -1.69
N ALA A 117 8.60 1.52 -1.03
CA ALA A 117 9.92 1.27 -1.64
C ALA A 117 9.84 0.27 -2.79
N ILE A 118 8.92 -0.69 -2.72
CA ILE A 118 8.75 -1.68 -3.78
C ILE A 118 7.70 -1.27 -4.81
N SER A 119 7.17 -0.05 -4.71
CA SER A 119 6.23 0.48 -5.69
C SER A 119 6.98 1.09 -6.88
N ASP A 120 6.63 0.64 -8.08
CA ASP A 120 7.26 1.14 -9.31
C ASP A 120 6.98 2.63 -9.52
N GLY A 121 8.00 3.37 -9.90
CA GLY A 121 7.87 4.79 -10.20
C GLY A 121 7.88 5.70 -8.98
N ILE A 122 8.09 5.15 -7.79
CA ILE A 122 8.18 5.92 -6.55
C ILE A 122 9.64 5.88 -6.08
N SER A 123 10.31 7.02 -6.11
CA SER A 123 11.69 7.14 -5.70
C SER A 123 11.82 7.28 -4.17
N TYR A 124 13.01 7.07 -3.65
CA TYR A 124 13.26 7.32 -2.22
C TYR A 124 13.01 8.78 -1.83
N ARG A 125 13.23 9.71 -2.75
CA ARG A 125 12.91 11.12 -2.53
C ARG A 125 11.39 11.31 -2.40
N ASP A 126 10.62 10.62 -3.24
CA ASP A 126 9.16 10.63 -3.15
C ASP A 126 8.69 10.05 -1.80
N ILE A 127 9.29 8.93 -1.39
CA ILE A 127 8.95 8.29 -0.10
C ILE A 127 9.25 9.24 1.06
N ALA A 128 10.40 9.90 1.01
CA ALA A 128 10.77 10.88 2.04
C ALA A 128 9.71 11.98 2.15
N SER A 129 9.25 12.49 1.01
CA SER A 129 8.20 13.51 0.96
C SER A 129 6.86 12.98 1.47
N ILE A 130 6.47 11.79 1.05
CA ILE A 130 5.19 11.16 1.46
C ILE A 130 5.17 10.89 2.96
N ALA A 131 6.25 10.34 3.50
CA ALA A 131 6.33 9.92 4.90
C ALA A 131 6.78 11.04 5.85
N GLY A 132 7.30 12.15 5.30
CA GLY A 132 7.78 13.25 6.13
C GLY A 132 9.08 12.96 6.87
N ILE A 133 9.97 12.19 6.26
CA ILE A 133 11.28 11.85 6.82
C ILE A 133 12.38 12.14 5.80
N SER A 134 13.64 12.06 6.22
CA SER A 134 14.77 12.28 5.31
C SER A 134 15.00 11.07 4.41
N VAL A 135 15.68 11.30 3.27
CA VAL A 135 16.05 10.23 2.36
C VAL A 135 16.97 9.21 3.05
N GLU A 136 17.88 9.68 3.89
CA GLU A 136 18.77 8.80 4.67
C GLU A 136 17.98 7.88 5.59
N ASN A 137 16.94 8.42 6.26
CA ASN A 137 16.05 7.61 7.10
C ASN A 137 15.25 6.61 6.27
N VAL A 138 14.81 6.98 5.06
CA VAL A 138 14.16 6.03 4.15
C VAL A 138 15.08 4.84 3.87
N LYS A 139 16.33 5.10 3.51
CA LYS A 139 17.31 4.05 3.20
C LYS A 139 17.52 3.10 4.37
N VAL A 140 17.69 3.65 5.56
CA VAL A 140 17.90 2.86 6.78
C VAL A 140 16.69 2.01 7.09
N LYS A 141 15.49 2.61 7.05
CA LYS A 141 14.25 1.89 7.34
C LYS A 141 13.95 0.78 6.32
N VAL A 142 14.16 1.06 5.05
CA VAL A 142 13.99 0.04 4.00
C VAL A 142 14.90 -1.15 4.24
N HIS A 143 16.17 -0.89 4.51
CA HIS A 143 17.14 -1.95 4.74
C HIS A 143 16.76 -2.80 5.95
N ARG A 144 16.47 -2.16 7.09
CA ARG A 144 16.07 -2.86 8.32
C ARG A 144 14.80 -3.66 8.15
N THR A 145 13.81 -3.07 7.46
CA THR A 145 12.52 -3.73 7.26
C THR A 145 12.64 -4.94 6.34
N ARG A 146 13.47 -4.84 5.30
CA ARG A 146 13.76 -5.99 4.42
C ARG A 146 14.36 -7.15 5.21
N LEU A 147 15.26 -6.87 6.12
CA LEU A 147 15.84 -7.91 6.98
C LEU A 147 14.79 -8.55 7.88
N LYS A 148 13.90 -7.76 8.47
CA LYS A 148 12.80 -8.27 9.28
C LYS A 148 11.85 -9.14 8.46
N LEU A 149 11.47 -8.68 7.28
CA LEU A 149 10.58 -9.43 6.40
C LEU A 149 11.20 -10.77 6.01
N LYS A 150 12.48 -10.76 5.68
CA LYS A 150 13.21 -11.97 5.35
C LYS A 150 13.18 -12.98 6.51
N LYS A 151 13.36 -12.51 7.73
CA LYS A 151 13.28 -13.37 8.93
C LYS A 151 11.88 -13.95 9.11
N ILE A 152 10.84 -13.15 8.92
CA ILE A 152 9.45 -13.62 9.02
C ILE A 152 9.18 -14.71 7.99
N LEU A 153 9.61 -14.49 6.74
CA LEU A 153 9.43 -15.46 5.66
C LEU A 153 10.19 -16.76 5.93
N GLN A 154 11.40 -16.67 6.49
CA GLN A 154 12.21 -17.86 6.83
C GLN A 154 11.58 -18.67 7.97
N ARG A 155 10.97 -18.00 8.95
CA ARG A 155 10.25 -18.68 10.03
C ARG A 155 9.04 -19.44 9.50
N GLY A 156 8.33 -18.85 8.55
CA GLY A 156 7.19 -19.51 7.90
C GLY A 156 7.58 -20.78 7.17
N ASP A 157 8.79 -20.83 6.62
CA ASP A 157 9.29 -21.99 5.89
C ASP A 157 9.68 -23.16 6.81
N LYS A 158 9.90 -22.90 8.08
CA LYS A 158 10.36 -23.91 9.03
C LYS A 158 9.24 -24.54 9.85
N SER A 159 8.01 -24.10 9.64
CA SER A 159 6.87 -24.64 10.40
C SER A 159 6.12 -25.71 9.60
#